data_987a7e5caf49e0aef333bc851f758e19
#
_entry.id   987a7e5caf49e0aef333bc851f758e19
#
_cell.length_a   1.000
_cell.length_b   1.000
_cell.length_c   1.000
_cell.angle_alpha   90.00
_cell.angle_beta   90.00
_cell.angle_gamma   90.00
#
_symmetry.space_group_name_H-M   'P 1'
#
loop_
_entity.id
_entity.type
_entity.pdbx_description
1 polymer ?
#
loop_
_entity_poly.entity_id
_entity_poly.type
_entity_poly.pdbx_seq_one_letter_code
_entity_poly.pdbx_strand_id
1 'polypeptide(L)'
;MGQRQKKGRPVSGWLILDKPLGMTSTQAVAVVKRIFGAQKAGHAGTLDPLATGLLPIGLGEATKTVPYVMDGRKIYGFTVRWGEETTTDDAEGATVATSDQRPDRAAIEAVLPEFIGTIMQVPPAFSAIKIDGERAYDLARDGETVTLEPRPIDVHRLDLVGMPDENTAVFAAECGKGTYVRALARDMGRLLGSRGHVANLRRLLVGPFDEASMVTLDQLREAAAEGMDAAEALLAPVETALSDMREIRIGETEAARLRNGQPFILRGRDAPLPGETVYATLAGTLIAIGEIEQGSFQPIRVFVGA
;
A
#
# COMPACT_ATOMS: atom_id res chain seq x y z
N MET A 1 5.62 36.31 11.50
CA MET A 1 6.01 35.35 10.45
C MET A 1 4.76 34.99 9.69
N GLY A 2 4.60 35.47 8.43
CA GLY A 2 3.42 35.19 7.62
C GLY A 2 3.41 33.71 7.22
N GLN A 3 2.34 32.98 7.55
CA GLN A 3 2.10 31.64 7.02
C GLN A 3 1.99 31.75 5.51
N ARG A 4 2.91 31.10 4.79
CA ARG A 4 2.85 30.93 3.33
C ARG A 4 1.53 30.22 3.01
N GLN A 5 0.57 30.91 2.40
CA GLN A 5 -0.68 30.30 1.93
C GLN A 5 -0.33 29.09 1.05
N LYS A 6 -0.77 27.89 1.47
CA LYS A 6 -0.60 26.68 0.68
C LYS A 6 -1.43 26.84 -0.60
N LYS A 7 -0.79 26.75 -1.77
CA LYS A 7 -1.51 26.74 -3.07
C LYS A 7 -2.35 25.49 -3.18
N GLY A 8 -3.63 25.62 -3.59
CA GLY A 8 -4.58 24.54 -3.84
C GLY A 8 -5.77 24.54 -2.88
N ARG A 9 -6.68 23.58 -3.10
CA ARG A 9 -7.93 23.41 -2.34
C ARG A 9 -7.70 22.51 -1.11
N PRO A 10 -8.36 22.77 0.02
CA PRO A 10 -8.28 21.93 1.22
C PRO A 10 -9.18 20.68 1.10
N VAL A 11 -9.02 19.90 0.04
CA VAL A 11 -9.76 18.64 -0.18
C VAL A 11 -9.15 17.56 0.69
N SER A 12 -9.99 16.76 1.40
CA SER A 12 -9.56 15.67 2.26
C SER A 12 -10.39 14.41 2.00
N GLY A 13 -9.74 13.26 1.94
CA GLY A 13 -10.35 11.96 1.70
C GLY A 13 -9.40 11.00 0.98
N TRP A 14 -9.89 9.79 0.74
CA TRP A 14 -9.15 8.75 0.04
C TRP A 14 -9.73 8.50 -1.34
N LEU A 15 -8.93 8.67 -2.39
CA LEU A 15 -9.23 8.13 -3.71
C LEU A 15 -8.58 6.75 -3.84
N ILE A 16 -9.39 5.74 -4.14
CA ILE A 16 -8.89 4.38 -4.37
C ILE A 16 -8.74 4.20 -5.87
N LEU A 17 -7.55 4.55 -6.36
CA LEU A 17 -7.28 4.54 -7.79
C LEU A 17 -7.05 3.11 -8.29
N ASP A 18 -7.75 2.71 -9.36
CA ASP A 18 -7.31 1.60 -10.22
C ASP A 18 -6.16 2.12 -11.10
N LYS A 19 -4.92 1.89 -10.65
CA LYS A 19 -3.74 2.38 -11.34
C LYS A 19 -3.58 1.67 -12.69
N PRO A 20 -3.56 2.38 -13.81
CA PRO A 20 -3.33 1.76 -15.11
C PRO A 20 -1.90 1.25 -15.26
N LEU A 21 -1.71 0.34 -16.22
CA LEU A 21 -0.41 -0.16 -16.64
C LEU A 21 0.49 0.99 -17.16
N GLY A 22 1.79 0.89 -16.94
CA GLY A 22 2.80 1.83 -17.45
C GLY A 22 2.92 3.14 -16.69
N MET A 23 2.06 3.39 -15.68
CA MET A 23 2.10 4.60 -14.86
C MET A 23 2.81 4.34 -13.54
N THR A 24 3.73 5.22 -13.13
CA THR A 24 4.32 5.18 -11.78
C THR A 24 3.34 5.68 -10.73
N SER A 25 3.48 5.22 -9.49
CA SER A 25 2.66 5.70 -8.36
C SER A 25 2.80 7.22 -8.14
N THR A 26 3.99 7.78 -8.36
CA THR A 26 4.24 9.24 -8.28
C THR A 26 3.48 10.01 -9.36
N GLN A 27 3.47 9.51 -10.60
CA GLN A 27 2.68 10.11 -11.69
C GLN A 27 1.19 10.06 -11.38
N ALA A 28 0.69 8.92 -10.86
CA ALA A 28 -0.71 8.77 -10.44
C ALA A 28 -1.11 9.82 -9.39
N VAL A 29 -0.30 9.97 -8.33
CA VAL A 29 -0.52 11.02 -7.31
C VAL A 29 -0.52 12.42 -7.92
N ALA A 30 0.40 12.71 -8.84
CA ALA A 30 0.47 14.03 -9.49
C ALA A 30 -0.77 14.34 -10.34
N VAL A 31 -1.29 13.34 -11.07
CA VAL A 31 -2.51 13.48 -11.88
C VAL A 31 -3.72 13.72 -10.97
N VAL A 32 -3.92 12.86 -9.96
CA VAL A 32 -5.04 12.97 -9.02
C VAL A 32 -4.99 14.32 -8.28
N LYS A 33 -3.81 14.67 -7.74
CA LYS A 33 -3.62 15.97 -7.06
C LYS A 33 -3.99 17.17 -7.96
N ARG A 34 -3.67 17.10 -9.24
CA ARG A 34 -3.98 18.16 -10.22
C ARG A 34 -5.48 18.24 -10.48
N ILE A 35 -6.16 17.10 -10.68
CA ILE A 35 -7.61 17.06 -10.93
C ILE A 35 -8.37 17.70 -9.77
N PHE A 36 -8.07 17.33 -8.53
CA PHE A 36 -8.70 17.92 -7.36
C PHE A 36 -8.20 19.34 -7.01
N GLY A 37 -7.12 19.80 -7.63
CA GLY A 37 -6.43 21.03 -7.19
C GLY A 37 -5.96 20.95 -5.74
N ALA A 38 -5.70 19.76 -5.21
CA ALA A 38 -5.46 19.52 -3.78
C ALA A 38 -4.13 20.13 -3.29
N GLN A 39 -4.14 20.66 -2.07
CA GLN A 39 -2.93 21.19 -1.42
C GLN A 39 -1.91 20.08 -1.16
N LYS A 40 -2.36 18.90 -0.75
CA LYS A 40 -1.54 17.77 -0.34
C LYS A 40 -2.11 16.47 -0.87
N ALA A 41 -1.22 15.58 -1.34
CA ALA A 41 -1.56 14.22 -1.75
C ALA A 41 -0.39 13.28 -1.47
N GLY A 42 -0.68 12.01 -1.26
CA GLY A 42 0.31 10.95 -1.10
C GLY A 42 -0.35 9.58 -1.26
N HIS A 43 0.40 8.57 -1.69
CA HIS A 43 -0.11 7.20 -1.81
C HIS A 43 0.25 6.34 -0.61
N ALA A 44 -0.54 5.29 -0.37
CA ALA A 44 -0.29 4.28 0.65
C ALA A 44 0.22 2.97 0.02
N GLY A 45 1.51 2.96 -0.29
CA GLY A 45 2.21 1.80 -0.86
C GLY A 45 2.43 1.90 -2.37
N THR A 46 3.71 1.91 -2.76
CA THR A 46 4.13 1.97 -4.16
C THR A 46 3.63 0.77 -4.95
N LEU A 47 3.23 1.00 -6.19
CA LEU A 47 3.09 0.01 -7.25
C LEU A 47 4.10 0.33 -8.35
N ASP A 48 4.75 -0.71 -8.86
CA ASP A 48 5.66 -0.60 -10.01
C ASP A 48 4.89 -0.19 -11.28
N PRO A 49 5.56 0.33 -12.32
CA PRO A 49 4.89 0.71 -13.58
C PRO A 49 4.13 -0.47 -14.21
N LEU A 50 4.74 -1.67 -14.20
CA LEU A 50 4.13 -2.91 -14.71
C LEU A 50 2.92 -3.36 -13.89
N ALA A 51 2.84 -3.01 -12.61
CA ALA A 51 1.72 -3.40 -11.76
C ALA A 51 0.51 -2.51 -11.98
N THR A 52 -0.68 -3.11 -11.92
CA THR A 52 -1.98 -2.43 -12.00
C THR A 52 -2.76 -2.56 -10.69
N GLY A 53 -3.93 -1.95 -10.63
CA GLY A 53 -4.90 -2.14 -9.56
C GLY A 53 -4.77 -1.14 -8.43
N LEU A 54 -5.16 -1.54 -7.26
CA LEU A 54 -5.49 -0.70 -6.12
C LEU A 54 -4.31 0.14 -5.62
N LEU A 55 -4.39 1.45 -5.83
CA LEU A 55 -3.46 2.44 -5.30
C LEU A 55 -4.23 3.47 -4.46
N PRO A 56 -4.25 3.33 -3.12
CA PRO A 56 -4.89 4.32 -2.27
C PRO A 56 -4.12 5.63 -2.28
N ILE A 57 -4.80 6.73 -2.61
CA ILE A 57 -4.23 8.08 -2.65
C ILE A 57 -4.97 8.94 -1.63
N GLY A 58 -4.28 9.32 -0.55
CA GLY A 58 -4.79 10.24 0.45
C GLY A 58 -4.61 11.69 0.02
N LEU A 59 -5.69 12.46 0.12
CA LEU A 59 -5.72 13.91 -0.09
C LEU A 59 -5.87 14.65 1.24
N GLY A 60 -5.22 15.80 1.38
CA GLY A 60 -5.34 16.67 2.56
C GLY A 60 -5.06 15.93 3.87
N GLU A 61 -6.05 15.91 4.76
CA GLU A 61 -5.96 15.27 6.09
C GLU A 61 -5.76 13.75 6.00
N ALA A 62 -6.28 13.07 4.97
CA ALA A 62 -6.06 11.64 4.75
C ALA A 62 -4.57 11.27 4.62
N THR A 63 -3.71 12.22 4.24
CA THR A 63 -2.26 11.95 4.21
C THR A 63 -1.66 11.66 5.60
N LYS A 64 -2.35 12.01 6.68
CA LYS A 64 -1.93 11.70 8.06
C LYS A 64 -2.22 10.24 8.43
N THR A 65 -3.14 9.57 7.71
CA THR A 65 -3.52 8.17 7.94
C THR A 65 -2.79 7.18 7.00
N VAL A 66 -1.96 7.67 6.06
CA VAL A 66 -1.16 6.83 5.14
C VAL A 66 -0.36 5.72 5.84
N PRO A 67 0.34 5.94 6.97
CA PRO A 67 1.09 4.86 7.63
C PRO A 67 0.21 3.67 8.03
N TYR A 68 -1.01 3.90 8.50
CA TYR A 68 -1.92 2.84 8.95
C TYR A 68 -2.42 1.99 7.78
N VAL A 69 -2.72 2.60 6.63
CA VAL A 69 -3.06 1.87 5.40
C VAL A 69 -1.84 1.07 4.88
N MET A 70 -0.64 1.67 4.94
CA MET A 70 0.59 1.00 4.51
C MET A 70 0.94 -0.23 5.36
N ASP A 71 0.60 -0.23 6.63
CA ASP A 71 0.85 -1.36 7.54
C ASP A 71 -0.18 -2.48 7.37
N GLY A 72 -1.36 -2.21 6.81
CA GLY A 72 -2.41 -3.20 6.55
C GLY A 72 -1.98 -4.31 5.58
N ARG A 73 -2.73 -5.41 5.56
CA ARG A 73 -2.55 -6.54 4.63
C ARG A 73 -2.74 -6.11 3.17
N LYS A 74 -2.16 -6.86 2.24
CA LYS A 74 -2.30 -6.68 0.79
C LYS A 74 -2.65 -8.01 0.14
N ILE A 75 -3.50 -7.94 -0.90
CA ILE A 75 -3.78 -9.08 -1.76
C ILE A 75 -3.35 -8.74 -3.18
N TYR A 76 -2.68 -9.68 -3.81
CA TYR A 76 -2.20 -9.58 -5.18
C TYR A 76 -2.63 -10.77 -6.00
N GLY A 77 -3.06 -10.53 -7.25
CA GLY A 77 -3.07 -11.53 -8.31
C GLY A 77 -1.86 -11.30 -9.22
N PHE A 78 -1.12 -12.35 -9.55
CA PHE A 78 0.06 -12.22 -10.39
C PHE A 78 0.29 -13.46 -11.26
N THR A 79 0.96 -13.24 -12.39
CA THR A 79 1.38 -14.30 -13.29
C THR A 79 2.89 -14.40 -13.27
N VAL A 80 3.39 -15.59 -13.02
CA VAL A 80 4.82 -15.92 -13.16
C VAL A 80 5.03 -16.54 -14.55
N ARG A 81 6.05 -16.06 -15.25
CA ARG A 81 6.58 -16.69 -16.45
C ARG A 81 7.82 -17.49 -16.08
N TRP A 82 7.80 -18.77 -16.43
CA TRP A 82 8.91 -19.69 -16.18
C TRP A 82 9.94 -19.69 -17.31
N GLY A 83 11.16 -20.09 -16.98
CA GLY A 83 12.26 -20.26 -17.89
C GLY A 83 13.21 -19.09 -18.01
N GLU A 84 12.85 -17.93 -17.48
CA GLU A 84 13.68 -16.73 -17.52
C GLU A 84 13.67 -15.98 -16.19
N GLU A 85 14.85 -15.55 -15.75
CA GLU A 85 15.02 -14.60 -14.65
C GLU A 85 15.53 -13.28 -15.24
N THR A 86 15.00 -12.15 -14.77
CA THR A 86 15.31 -10.83 -15.30
C THR A 86 15.98 -9.95 -14.23
N THR A 87 16.62 -8.87 -14.66
CA THR A 87 17.31 -7.93 -13.77
C THR A 87 16.37 -7.26 -12.76
N THR A 88 15.08 -7.10 -13.09
CA THR A 88 14.07 -6.46 -12.26
C THR A 88 13.14 -7.45 -11.56
N ASP A 89 13.32 -8.76 -11.78
CA ASP A 89 12.43 -9.83 -11.36
C ASP A 89 11.00 -9.70 -11.96
N ASP A 90 10.83 -8.90 -13.03
CA ASP A 90 9.61 -8.71 -13.82
C ASP A 90 9.90 -8.57 -15.31
N ALA A 91 8.87 -8.42 -16.15
CA ALA A 91 9.00 -8.38 -17.61
C ALA A 91 9.63 -7.08 -18.16
N GLU A 92 9.94 -6.07 -17.31
CA GLU A 92 10.62 -4.83 -17.75
C GLU A 92 12.16 -5.00 -17.81
N GLY A 93 12.71 -6.02 -17.11
CA GLY A 93 14.15 -6.25 -17.02
C GLY A 93 14.73 -7.07 -18.17
N ALA A 94 16.04 -6.92 -18.39
CA ALA A 94 16.79 -7.79 -19.30
C ALA A 94 16.96 -9.19 -18.67
N THR A 95 16.93 -10.24 -19.50
CA THR A 95 17.17 -11.62 -19.07
C THR A 95 18.61 -11.80 -18.56
N VAL A 96 18.74 -12.34 -17.35
CA VAL A 96 20.05 -12.61 -16.69
C VAL A 96 20.35 -14.11 -16.55
N ALA A 97 19.31 -14.96 -16.54
CA ALA A 97 19.46 -16.40 -16.51
C ALA A 97 18.27 -17.09 -17.19
N THR A 98 18.51 -18.25 -17.76
CA THR A 98 17.49 -19.06 -18.42
C THR A 98 17.48 -20.50 -17.92
N SER A 99 16.35 -21.21 -18.10
CA SER A 99 16.19 -22.62 -17.81
C SER A 99 15.18 -23.24 -18.79
N ASP A 100 15.43 -24.45 -19.23
CA ASP A 100 14.46 -25.21 -20.03
C ASP A 100 13.43 -25.95 -19.17
N GLN A 101 13.62 -25.98 -17.85
CA GLN A 101 12.68 -26.61 -16.92
C GLN A 101 11.36 -25.84 -16.87
N ARG A 102 10.25 -26.58 -16.98
CA ARG A 102 8.89 -26.07 -16.83
C ARG A 102 8.22 -26.86 -15.70
N PRO A 103 8.01 -26.21 -14.52
CA PRO A 103 7.40 -26.91 -13.40
C PRO A 103 5.94 -27.26 -13.71
N ASP A 104 5.55 -28.47 -13.40
CA ASP A 104 4.15 -28.89 -13.47
C ASP A 104 3.38 -28.43 -12.22
N ARG A 105 2.05 -28.60 -12.25
CA ARG A 105 1.17 -28.22 -11.15
C ARG A 105 1.58 -28.85 -9.82
N ALA A 106 1.89 -30.15 -9.82
CA ALA A 106 2.21 -30.87 -8.59
C ALA A 106 3.52 -30.35 -7.96
N ALA A 107 4.54 -30.09 -8.78
CA ALA A 107 5.79 -29.52 -8.34
C ALA A 107 5.59 -28.10 -7.74
N ILE A 108 4.78 -27.26 -8.40
CA ILE A 108 4.46 -25.91 -7.90
C ILE A 108 3.73 -26.00 -6.56
N GLU A 109 2.64 -26.79 -6.48
CA GLU A 109 1.85 -26.95 -5.25
C GLU A 109 2.69 -27.50 -4.08
N ALA A 110 3.67 -28.35 -4.36
CA ALA A 110 4.55 -28.93 -3.35
C ALA A 110 5.48 -27.89 -2.68
N VAL A 111 5.87 -26.82 -3.38
CA VAL A 111 6.78 -25.80 -2.84
C VAL A 111 6.06 -24.60 -2.21
N LEU A 112 4.75 -24.41 -2.45
CA LEU A 112 4.01 -23.25 -1.90
C LEU A 112 4.11 -23.13 -0.38
N PRO A 113 4.08 -24.22 0.42
CA PRO A 113 4.22 -24.12 1.87
C PRO A 113 5.51 -23.44 2.35
N GLU A 114 6.61 -23.53 1.57
CA GLU A 114 7.90 -22.88 1.90
C GLU A 114 7.83 -21.35 1.81
N PHE A 115 6.80 -20.82 1.15
CA PHE A 115 6.59 -19.38 0.98
C PHE A 115 5.47 -18.82 1.87
N ILE A 116 4.91 -19.62 2.79
CA ILE A 116 3.82 -19.23 3.69
C ILE A 116 4.36 -19.08 5.11
N GLY A 117 3.88 -18.06 5.84
CA GLY A 117 4.34 -17.71 7.19
C GLY A 117 5.33 -16.56 7.16
N THR A 118 6.14 -16.44 8.21
CA THR A 118 7.24 -15.47 8.26
C THR A 118 8.46 -16.06 7.58
N ILE A 119 8.82 -15.52 6.43
CA ILE A 119 9.94 -15.99 5.61
C ILE A 119 11.00 -14.90 5.44
N MET A 120 12.25 -15.30 5.19
CA MET A 120 13.33 -14.36 4.86
C MET A 120 13.38 -14.14 3.35
N GLN A 121 13.18 -12.92 2.91
CA GLN A 121 13.17 -12.54 1.49
C GLN A 121 14.28 -11.53 1.19
N VAL A 122 15.06 -11.80 0.14
CA VAL A 122 15.97 -10.81 -0.45
C VAL A 122 15.16 -9.93 -1.40
N PRO A 123 15.00 -8.62 -1.10
CA PRO A 123 14.27 -7.72 -1.97
C PRO A 123 14.90 -7.61 -3.37
N PRO A 124 14.12 -7.23 -4.42
CA PRO A 124 14.70 -6.92 -5.72
C PRO A 124 15.69 -5.75 -5.64
N ALA A 125 16.74 -5.78 -6.47
CA ALA A 125 17.67 -4.65 -6.58
C ALA A 125 16.96 -3.34 -6.95
N PHE A 126 15.95 -3.45 -7.81
CA PHE A 126 15.07 -2.33 -8.20
C PHE A 126 13.93 -2.16 -7.19
N SER A 127 14.25 -1.68 -5.99
CA SER A 127 13.29 -1.43 -4.91
C SER A 127 13.41 -0.03 -4.32
N ALA A 128 12.38 0.39 -3.58
CA ALA A 128 12.35 1.68 -2.89
C ALA A 128 13.15 1.69 -1.56
N ILE A 129 13.85 0.60 -1.25
CA ILE A 129 14.69 0.48 -0.06
C ILE A 129 15.84 1.48 -0.16
N LYS A 130 16.17 2.10 0.97
CA LYS A 130 17.30 3.02 1.04
C LYS A 130 18.55 2.31 1.55
N ILE A 131 19.66 2.55 0.85
CA ILE A 131 21.02 2.15 1.23
C ILE A 131 21.80 3.47 1.38
N ASP A 132 22.31 3.76 2.56
CA ASP A 132 23.07 4.97 2.89
C ASP A 132 22.38 6.30 2.49
N GLY A 133 21.03 6.28 2.49
CA GLY A 133 20.21 7.44 2.16
C GLY A 133 19.71 7.51 0.72
N GLU A 134 20.28 6.75 -0.20
CA GLU A 134 19.89 6.63 -1.60
C GLU A 134 18.96 5.43 -1.83
N ARG A 135 18.10 5.47 -2.83
CA ARG A 135 17.23 4.34 -3.13
C ARG A 135 17.97 3.27 -3.91
N ALA A 136 17.78 2.00 -3.54
CA ALA A 136 18.35 0.87 -4.27
C ALA A 136 18.00 0.91 -5.78
N TYR A 137 16.78 1.37 -6.11
CA TYR A 137 16.34 1.57 -7.49
C TYR A 137 17.23 2.57 -8.25
N ASP A 138 17.60 3.69 -7.64
CA ASP A 138 18.41 4.73 -8.28
C ASP A 138 19.85 4.20 -8.53
N LEU A 139 20.45 3.56 -7.52
CA LEU A 139 21.77 2.91 -7.62
C LEU A 139 21.81 1.82 -8.70
N ALA A 140 20.79 0.93 -8.71
CA ALA A 140 20.71 -0.15 -9.71
C ALA A 140 20.55 0.39 -11.13
N ARG A 141 19.82 1.51 -11.31
CA ARG A 141 19.65 2.17 -12.60
C ARG A 141 20.94 2.81 -13.10
N ASP A 142 21.78 3.29 -12.20
CA ASP A 142 23.09 3.88 -12.52
C ASP A 142 24.15 2.80 -12.78
N GLY A 143 23.75 1.51 -12.75
CA GLY A 143 24.60 0.36 -13.06
C GLY A 143 25.43 -0.15 -11.88
N GLU A 144 25.15 0.31 -10.67
CA GLU A 144 25.81 -0.19 -9.47
C GLU A 144 25.27 -1.57 -9.06
N THR A 145 26.16 -2.42 -8.58
CA THR A 145 25.75 -3.72 -8.02
C THR A 145 25.15 -3.52 -6.62
N VAL A 146 23.83 -3.65 -6.52
CA VAL A 146 23.11 -3.51 -5.27
C VAL A 146 22.96 -4.87 -4.60
N THR A 147 23.57 -5.03 -3.43
CA THR A 147 23.36 -6.21 -2.56
C THR A 147 22.45 -5.83 -1.41
N LEU A 148 21.31 -6.51 -1.30
CA LEU A 148 20.32 -6.29 -0.24
C LEU A 148 20.32 -7.48 0.70
N GLU A 149 20.28 -7.19 2.01
CA GLU A 149 20.17 -8.22 3.03
C GLU A 149 18.76 -8.82 3.08
N PRO A 150 18.62 -10.12 3.35
CA PRO A 150 17.33 -10.75 3.58
C PRO A 150 16.58 -10.08 4.72
N ARG A 151 15.26 -9.92 4.56
CA ARG A 151 14.38 -9.31 5.57
C ARG A 151 13.20 -10.22 5.85
N PRO A 152 12.73 -10.29 7.11
CA PRO A 152 11.53 -11.03 7.44
C PRO A 152 10.32 -10.34 6.79
N ILE A 153 9.48 -11.13 6.15
CA ILE A 153 8.18 -10.73 5.58
C ILE A 153 7.14 -11.79 5.95
N ASP A 154 5.87 -11.39 6.00
CA ASP A 154 4.78 -12.30 6.28
C ASP A 154 3.97 -12.57 5.01
N VAL A 155 3.82 -13.83 4.66
CA VAL A 155 2.91 -14.31 3.62
C VAL A 155 1.83 -15.14 4.31
N HIS A 156 0.62 -14.61 4.36
CA HIS A 156 -0.49 -15.27 5.05
C HIS A 156 -1.11 -16.38 4.22
N ARG A 157 -1.09 -16.20 2.88
CA ARG A 157 -1.65 -17.15 1.93
C ARG A 157 -0.95 -17.00 0.57
N LEU A 158 -0.73 -18.14 -0.10
CA LEU A 158 -0.23 -18.20 -1.47
C LEU A 158 -0.87 -19.40 -2.17
N ASP A 159 -1.67 -19.14 -3.20
CA ASP A 159 -2.40 -20.17 -3.93
C ASP A 159 -2.02 -20.15 -5.40
N LEU A 160 -1.94 -21.34 -6.00
CA LEU A 160 -1.91 -21.51 -7.44
C LEU A 160 -3.35 -21.47 -7.98
N VAL A 161 -3.69 -20.39 -8.68
CA VAL A 161 -5.03 -20.18 -9.26
C VAL A 161 -5.20 -20.96 -10.55
N GLY A 162 -4.16 -21.00 -11.40
CA GLY A 162 -4.22 -21.68 -12.68
C GLY A 162 -2.89 -21.74 -13.41
N MET A 163 -2.85 -22.54 -14.46
CA MET A 163 -1.74 -22.63 -15.41
C MET A 163 -2.32 -22.49 -16.81
N PRO A 164 -2.30 -21.29 -17.41
CA PRO A 164 -2.83 -21.06 -18.77
C PRO A 164 -2.10 -21.86 -19.83
N ASP A 165 -0.79 -22.04 -19.65
CA ASP A 165 0.09 -22.84 -20.52
C ASP A 165 1.29 -23.38 -19.70
N GLU A 166 2.19 -24.12 -20.36
CA GLU A 166 3.39 -24.70 -19.74
C GLU A 166 4.40 -23.67 -19.24
N ASN A 167 4.37 -22.45 -19.79
CA ASN A 167 5.34 -21.39 -19.49
C ASN A 167 4.82 -20.41 -18.44
N THR A 168 3.55 -20.49 -18.04
CA THR A 168 2.95 -19.52 -17.15
C THR A 168 2.12 -20.17 -16.04
N ALA A 169 2.16 -19.56 -14.86
CA ALA A 169 1.31 -19.92 -13.74
C ALA A 169 0.74 -18.63 -13.07
N VAL A 170 -0.52 -18.69 -12.68
CA VAL A 170 -1.26 -17.61 -12.05
C VAL A 170 -1.41 -17.88 -10.57
N PHE A 171 -1.08 -16.91 -9.75
CA PHE A 171 -1.11 -17.00 -8.29
C PHE A 171 -1.95 -15.90 -7.67
N ALA A 172 -2.47 -16.19 -6.48
CA ALA A 172 -3.00 -15.19 -5.55
C ALA A 172 -2.18 -15.24 -4.26
N ALA A 173 -1.74 -14.07 -3.78
CA ALA A 173 -1.00 -13.95 -2.52
C ALA A 173 -1.65 -12.95 -1.59
N GLU A 174 -1.78 -13.31 -0.30
CA GLU A 174 -2.11 -12.39 0.78
C GLU A 174 -0.88 -12.23 1.67
N CYS A 175 -0.41 -10.99 1.87
CA CYS A 175 0.84 -10.74 2.57
C CYS A 175 0.83 -9.44 3.38
N GLY A 176 1.76 -9.36 4.32
CA GLY A 176 2.04 -8.20 5.12
C GLY A 176 2.83 -7.11 4.36
N LYS A 177 3.19 -6.06 5.09
CA LYS A 177 4.05 -5.00 4.54
C LYS A 177 5.44 -5.52 4.18
N GLY A 178 6.05 -4.88 3.17
CA GLY A 178 7.44 -5.16 2.78
C GLY A 178 7.65 -6.37 1.87
N THR A 179 6.59 -7.15 1.59
CA THR A 179 6.65 -8.29 0.67
C THR A 179 6.76 -7.80 -0.78
N TYR A 180 7.74 -8.37 -1.50
CA TYR A 180 7.92 -8.16 -2.94
C TYR A 180 7.45 -9.39 -3.71
N VAL A 181 6.33 -9.25 -4.45
CA VAL A 181 5.78 -10.34 -5.28
C VAL A 181 6.79 -10.76 -6.35
N ARG A 182 7.59 -9.83 -6.86
CA ARG A 182 8.66 -10.09 -7.82
C ARG A 182 9.71 -11.07 -7.26
N ALA A 183 10.11 -10.86 -6.01
CA ALA A 183 11.04 -11.77 -5.34
C ALA A 183 10.41 -13.14 -5.06
N LEU A 184 9.10 -13.23 -4.75
CA LEU A 184 8.40 -14.51 -4.64
C LEU A 184 8.48 -15.30 -5.96
N ALA A 185 8.24 -14.65 -7.10
CA ALA A 185 8.29 -15.30 -8.42
C ALA A 185 9.71 -15.81 -8.74
N ARG A 186 10.73 -14.98 -8.51
CA ARG A 186 12.15 -15.34 -8.68
C ARG A 186 12.51 -16.55 -7.81
N ASP A 187 12.21 -16.47 -6.51
CA ASP A 187 12.63 -17.47 -5.55
C ASP A 187 11.88 -18.80 -5.74
N MET A 188 10.60 -18.77 -6.12
CA MET A 188 9.86 -19.97 -6.56
C MET A 188 10.52 -20.61 -7.80
N GLY A 189 10.87 -19.81 -8.82
CA GLY A 189 11.54 -20.30 -10.02
C GLY A 189 12.84 -21.03 -9.67
N ARG A 190 13.65 -20.44 -8.80
CA ARG A 190 14.92 -21.03 -8.34
C ARG A 190 14.71 -22.33 -7.56
N LEU A 191 13.76 -22.35 -6.62
CA LEU A 191 13.46 -23.54 -5.81
C LEU A 191 12.97 -24.71 -6.66
N LEU A 192 12.22 -24.42 -7.74
CA LEU A 192 11.73 -25.41 -8.70
C LEU A 192 12.77 -25.88 -9.74
N GLY A 193 14.05 -25.46 -9.61
CA GLY A 193 15.10 -25.76 -10.59
C GLY A 193 14.91 -25.08 -11.94
N SER A 194 13.98 -24.13 -12.02
CA SER A 194 13.69 -23.29 -13.18
C SER A 194 14.26 -21.87 -12.99
N ARG A 195 13.70 -20.93 -13.72
CA ARG A 195 13.82 -19.49 -13.52
C ARG A 195 12.42 -18.90 -13.61
N GLY A 196 12.18 -17.76 -12.97
CA GLY A 196 10.86 -17.15 -13.01
C GLY A 196 10.92 -15.65 -12.78
N HIS A 197 10.02 -14.91 -13.44
CA HIS A 197 9.80 -13.50 -13.22
C HIS A 197 8.30 -13.18 -13.30
N VAL A 198 7.91 -12.03 -12.76
CA VAL A 198 6.52 -11.56 -12.83
C VAL A 198 6.22 -11.03 -14.22
N ALA A 199 5.27 -11.65 -14.92
CA ALA A 199 4.76 -11.20 -16.22
C ALA A 199 3.62 -10.18 -16.08
N ASN A 200 2.72 -10.41 -15.10
CA ASN A 200 1.61 -9.51 -14.77
C ASN A 200 1.43 -9.44 -13.27
N LEU A 201 1.07 -8.25 -12.78
CA LEU A 201 0.81 -8.01 -11.36
C LEU A 201 -0.37 -7.06 -11.19
N ARG A 202 -1.35 -7.45 -10.39
CA ARG A 202 -2.48 -6.61 -9.99
C ARG A 202 -2.66 -6.66 -8.49
N ARG A 203 -2.72 -5.50 -7.86
CA ARG A 203 -3.05 -5.40 -6.43
C ARG A 203 -4.56 -5.24 -6.27
N LEU A 204 -5.16 -6.12 -5.47
CA LEU A 204 -6.60 -6.26 -5.30
C LEU A 204 -7.09 -5.65 -3.97
N LEU A 205 -6.20 -5.59 -2.95
CA LEU A 205 -6.53 -5.09 -1.62
C LEU A 205 -5.33 -4.41 -0.96
N VAL A 206 -5.58 -3.33 -0.22
CA VAL A 206 -4.63 -2.67 0.69
C VAL A 206 -5.36 -2.20 1.94
N GLY A 207 -5.06 -2.81 3.08
CA GLY A 207 -5.72 -2.50 4.35
C GLY A 207 -7.24 -2.62 4.22
N PRO A 208 -8.00 -1.55 4.51
CA PRO A 208 -9.46 -1.58 4.44
C PRO A 208 -10.04 -1.41 3.02
N PHE A 209 -9.19 -1.15 2.02
CA PHE A 209 -9.64 -0.85 0.66
C PHE A 209 -9.55 -2.09 -0.23
N ASP A 210 -10.60 -2.37 -0.97
CA ASP A 210 -10.74 -3.49 -1.90
C ASP A 210 -11.10 -3.03 -3.31
N GLU A 211 -11.27 -3.99 -4.24
CA GLU A 211 -11.58 -3.70 -5.65
C GLU A 211 -12.93 -3.01 -5.84
N ALA A 212 -13.91 -3.22 -4.96
CA ALA A 212 -15.23 -2.60 -5.10
C ALA A 212 -15.19 -1.08 -4.94
N SER A 213 -14.16 -0.56 -4.26
CA SER A 213 -13.94 0.87 -4.05
C SER A 213 -13.08 1.55 -5.12
N MET A 214 -12.57 0.81 -6.11
CA MET A 214 -11.67 1.36 -7.12
C MET A 214 -12.36 2.31 -8.10
N VAL A 215 -11.66 3.39 -8.43
CA VAL A 215 -12.04 4.39 -9.42
C VAL A 215 -10.95 4.47 -10.48
N THR A 216 -11.30 4.37 -11.77
CA THR A 216 -10.35 4.57 -12.86
C THR A 216 -10.06 6.06 -13.08
N LEU A 217 -8.93 6.36 -13.76
CA LEU A 217 -8.61 7.76 -14.12
C LEU A 217 -9.67 8.38 -15.03
N ASP A 218 -10.31 7.58 -15.87
CA ASP A 218 -11.32 8.09 -16.80
C ASP A 218 -12.63 8.42 -16.06
N GLN A 219 -13.08 7.56 -15.15
CA GLN A 219 -14.20 7.87 -14.25
C GLN A 219 -13.94 9.14 -13.41
N LEU A 220 -12.73 9.31 -12.89
CA LEU A 220 -12.36 10.51 -12.15
C LEU A 220 -12.38 11.77 -13.04
N ARG A 221 -11.93 11.67 -14.29
CA ARG A 221 -11.95 12.78 -15.26
C ARG A 221 -13.36 13.15 -15.67
N GLU A 222 -14.21 12.16 -15.90
CA GLU A 222 -15.64 12.34 -16.22
C GLU A 222 -16.35 13.05 -15.06
N ALA A 223 -16.20 12.55 -13.83
CA ALA A 223 -16.77 13.19 -12.65
C ALA A 223 -16.27 14.64 -12.47
N ALA A 224 -14.98 14.88 -12.71
CA ALA A 224 -14.41 16.23 -12.62
C ALA A 224 -14.92 17.17 -13.73
N ALA A 225 -15.29 16.64 -14.90
CA ALA A 225 -15.92 17.42 -15.98
C ALA A 225 -17.38 17.79 -15.66
N GLU A 226 -18.10 16.96 -14.90
CA GLU A 226 -19.43 17.28 -14.38
C GLU A 226 -19.38 18.35 -13.27
N GLY A 227 -18.30 18.38 -12.49
CA GLY A 227 -18.06 19.34 -11.42
C GLY A 227 -17.23 18.77 -10.29
N MET A 228 -16.70 19.66 -9.47
CA MET A 228 -15.81 19.21 -8.36
C MET A 228 -16.57 18.44 -7.28
N ASP A 229 -17.85 18.73 -7.06
CA ASP A 229 -18.68 17.98 -6.09
C ASP A 229 -18.84 16.52 -6.53
N ALA A 230 -19.03 16.27 -7.82
CA ALA A 230 -19.07 14.92 -8.39
C ALA A 230 -17.73 14.17 -8.23
N ALA A 231 -16.61 14.85 -8.46
CA ALA A 231 -15.30 14.28 -8.23
C ALA A 231 -15.04 13.98 -6.74
N GLU A 232 -15.43 14.88 -5.83
CA GLU A 232 -15.28 14.71 -4.39
C GLU A 232 -16.18 13.59 -3.83
N ALA A 233 -17.33 13.33 -4.46
CA ALA A 233 -18.19 12.19 -4.12
C ALA A 233 -17.53 10.82 -4.35
N LEU A 234 -16.44 10.74 -5.12
CA LEU A 234 -15.63 9.54 -5.32
C LEU A 234 -14.61 9.30 -4.18
N LEU A 235 -14.50 10.23 -3.24
CA LEU A 235 -13.57 10.10 -2.13
C LEU A 235 -14.22 9.32 -0.97
N ALA A 236 -13.52 8.31 -0.49
CA ALA A 236 -13.86 7.71 0.80
C ALA A 236 -13.45 8.65 1.96
N PRO A 237 -14.18 8.65 3.07
CA PRO A 237 -13.84 9.42 4.27
C PRO A 237 -12.44 9.11 4.81
N VAL A 238 -11.84 10.10 5.51
CA VAL A 238 -10.49 9.96 6.09
C VAL A 238 -10.41 8.80 7.08
N GLU A 239 -11.44 8.63 7.90
CA GLU A 239 -11.58 7.59 8.92
C GLU A 239 -11.70 6.17 8.37
N THR A 240 -12.05 5.99 7.09
CA THR A 240 -12.08 4.67 6.44
C THR A 240 -10.74 3.95 6.55
N ALA A 241 -9.63 4.72 6.52
CA ALA A 241 -8.28 4.20 6.71
C ALA A 241 -8.01 3.62 8.11
N LEU A 242 -8.91 3.83 9.05
CA LEU A 242 -8.78 3.48 10.46
C LEU A 242 -9.82 2.42 10.89
N SER A 243 -10.53 1.79 9.96
CA SER A 243 -11.62 0.85 10.24
C SER A 243 -11.21 -0.35 11.10
N ASP A 244 -9.93 -0.76 11.03
CA ASP A 244 -9.38 -1.84 11.84
C ASP A 244 -8.90 -1.38 13.24
N MET A 245 -9.00 -0.07 13.52
CA MET A 245 -8.60 0.51 14.79
C MET A 245 -9.82 0.75 15.68
N ARG A 246 -9.60 0.77 16.97
CA ARG A 246 -10.67 1.04 17.93
C ARG A 246 -11.04 2.52 17.96
N GLU A 247 -12.34 2.81 17.79
CA GLU A 247 -12.91 4.14 17.92
C GLU A 247 -13.16 4.49 19.37
N ILE A 248 -12.83 5.73 19.77
CA ILE A 248 -13.23 6.34 21.04
C ILE A 248 -14.12 7.55 20.74
N ARG A 249 -15.38 7.46 21.15
CA ARG A 249 -16.33 8.57 21.03
C ARG A 249 -16.14 9.51 22.21
N ILE A 250 -15.91 10.80 21.91
CA ILE A 250 -15.58 11.82 22.89
C ILE A 250 -16.60 12.97 22.89
N GLY A 251 -16.63 13.74 23.98
CA GLY A 251 -17.41 14.95 24.08
C GLY A 251 -16.64 16.21 23.61
N GLU A 252 -17.32 17.37 23.62
CA GLU A 252 -16.75 18.64 23.19
C GLU A 252 -15.53 19.07 24.04
N THR A 253 -15.54 18.76 25.32
CA THR A 253 -14.44 19.12 26.24
C THR A 253 -13.16 18.39 25.88
N GLU A 254 -13.24 17.07 25.63
CA GLU A 254 -12.11 16.24 25.21
C GLU A 254 -11.64 16.64 23.82
N ALA A 255 -12.59 16.89 22.90
CA ALA A 255 -12.27 17.33 21.54
C ALA A 255 -11.52 18.68 21.54
N ALA A 256 -11.94 19.63 22.37
CA ALA A 256 -11.26 20.91 22.53
C ALA A 256 -9.80 20.74 23.04
N ARG A 257 -9.60 19.80 23.99
CA ARG A 257 -8.25 19.47 24.47
C ARG A 257 -7.40 18.85 23.35
N LEU A 258 -7.92 17.86 22.63
CA LEU A 258 -7.22 17.19 21.54
C LEU A 258 -6.84 18.15 20.41
N ARG A 259 -7.72 19.08 20.03
CA ARG A 259 -7.43 20.10 19.01
C ARG A 259 -6.24 20.99 19.40
N ASN A 260 -5.97 21.13 20.70
CA ASN A 260 -4.79 21.82 21.23
C ASN A 260 -3.59 20.89 21.52
N GLY A 261 -3.66 19.62 21.07
CA GLY A 261 -2.60 18.63 21.32
C GLY A 261 -2.49 18.17 22.76
N GLN A 262 -3.54 18.37 23.58
CA GLN A 262 -3.54 18.05 24.98
C GLN A 262 -4.19 16.67 25.24
N PRO A 263 -3.60 15.82 26.11
CA PRO A 263 -4.16 14.53 26.47
C PRO A 263 -5.41 14.68 27.33
N PHE A 264 -6.22 13.60 27.41
CA PHE A 264 -7.31 13.47 28.36
C PHE A 264 -7.35 12.08 28.99
N ILE A 265 -7.91 11.99 30.21
CA ILE A 265 -8.00 10.73 30.95
C ILE A 265 -9.23 9.98 30.48
N LEU A 266 -9.05 8.71 30.08
CA LEU A 266 -10.12 7.79 29.77
C LEU A 266 -10.69 7.21 31.05
N ARG A 267 -12.02 7.24 31.17
CA ARG A 267 -12.75 6.68 32.30
C ARG A 267 -13.73 5.61 31.82
N GLY A 268 -13.75 4.48 32.47
CA GLY A 268 -14.72 3.42 32.17
C GLY A 268 -14.11 2.02 32.18
N ARG A 269 -14.99 1.00 32.27
CA ARG A 269 -14.60 -0.42 32.29
C ARG A 269 -14.00 -0.88 30.93
N ASP A 270 -14.41 -0.23 29.85
CA ASP A 270 -14.02 -0.59 28.47
C ASP A 270 -12.90 0.31 27.95
N ALA A 271 -12.07 0.86 28.85
CA ALA A 271 -10.91 1.63 28.42
C ALA A 271 -9.95 0.74 27.61
N PRO A 272 -9.37 1.26 26.49
CA PRO A 272 -8.39 0.53 25.71
C PRO A 272 -7.16 0.18 26.55
N LEU A 273 -6.41 -0.83 26.08
CA LEU A 273 -5.21 -1.29 26.79
C LEU A 273 -4.05 -0.27 26.62
N PRO A 274 -3.15 -0.17 27.62
CA PRO A 274 -1.93 0.62 27.47
C PRO A 274 -1.11 0.16 26.25
N GLY A 275 -0.65 1.12 25.46
CA GLY A 275 0.09 0.89 24.20
C GLY A 275 -0.82 0.68 22.97
N GLU A 276 -2.14 0.61 23.14
CA GLU A 276 -3.07 0.51 22.02
C GLU A 276 -3.16 1.86 21.27
N THR A 277 -3.01 1.80 19.94
CA THR A 277 -3.27 2.95 19.08
C THR A 277 -4.75 2.98 18.73
N VAL A 278 -5.39 4.12 18.97
CA VAL A 278 -6.84 4.32 18.83
C VAL A 278 -7.13 5.65 18.15
N TYR A 279 -8.34 5.85 17.66
CA TYR A 279 -8.76 7.15 17.16
C TYR A 279 -9.99 7.69 17.90
N ALA A 280 -10.06 9.01 18.01
CA ALA A 280 -11.13 9.71 18.71
C ALA A 280 -12.04 10.46 17.73
N THR A 281 -13.35 10.33 17.89
CA THR A 281 -14.37 11.02 17.10
C THR A 281 -15.31 11.84 17.98
N LEU A 282 -15.73 13.00 17.44
CA LEU A 282 -16.82 13.80 17.99
C LEU A 282 -17.98 13.80 17.00
N ALA A 283 -19.11 13.24 17.39
CA ALA A 283 -20.30 13.13 16.54
C ALA A 283 -20.00 12.53 15.14
N GLY A 284 -19.12 11.51 15.10
CA GLY A 284 -18.70 10.84 13.86
C GLY A 284 -17.57 11.52 13.10
N THR A 285 -17.13 12.72 13.50
CA THR A 285 -16.01 13.42 12.87
C THR A 285 -14.70 13.04 13.53
N LEU A 286 -13.69 12.65 12.75
CA LEU A 286 -12.35 12.30 13.24
C LEU A 286 -11.65 13.54 13.83
N ILE A 287 -11.23 13.43 15.09
CA ILE A 287 -10.54 14.51 15.82
C ILE A 287 -9.05 14.21 15.98
N ALA A 288 -8.70 13.00 16.41
CA ALA A 288 -7.30 12.65 16.62
C ALA A 288 -7.07 11.15 16.53
N ILE A 289 -5.84 10.77 16.22
CA ILE A 289 -5.28 9.44 16.47
C ILE A 289 -4.32 9.60 17.64
N GLY A 290 -4.33 8.65 18.56
CA GLY A 290 -3.47 8.66 19.73
C GLY A 290 -3.16 7.27 20.25
N GLU A 291 -2.30 7.23 21.24
CA GLU A 291 -1.92 6.02 21.97
C GLU A 291 -2.41 6.11 23.41
N ILE A 292 -2.70 4.97 24.00
CA ILE A 292 -3.15 4.90 25.40
C ILE A 292 -1.93 4.73 26.29
N GLU A 293 -1.63 5.75 27.08
CA GLU A 293 -0.57 5.72 28.08
C GLU A 293 -1.15 6.02 29.47
N GLN A 294 -0.91 5.12 30.41
CA GLN A 294 -1.32 5.27 31.82
C GLN A 294 -2.80 5.69 32.00
N GLY A 295 -3.69 5.13 31.18
CA GLY A 295 -5.12 5.46 31.21
C GLY A 295 -5.50 6.80 30.58
N SER A 296 -4.58 7.44 29.87
CA SER A 296 -4.81 8.68 29.14
C SER A 296 -4.68 8.46 27.63
N PHE A 297 -5.51 9.14 26.86
CA PHE A 297 -5.34 9.27 25.41
C PHE A 297 -4.27 10.32 25.13
N GLN A 298 -3.16 9.91 24.53
CA GLN A 298 -2.05 10.79 24.11
C GLN A 298 -2.17 11.05 22.61
N PRO A 299 -2.45 12.28 22.17
CA PRO A 299 -2.65 12.56 20.74
C PRO A 299 -1.32 12.49 19.96
N ILE A 300 -1.28 11.65 18.91
CA ILE A 300 -0.17 11.53 17.96
C ILE A 300 -0.43 12.38 16.71
N ARG A 301 -1.67 12.38 16.24
CA ARG A 301 -2.12 13.17 15.07
C ARG A 301 -3.46 13.81 15.37
N VAL A 302 -3.54 15.13 15.11
CA VAL A 302 -4.77 15.90 15.24
C VAL A 302 -5.25 16.29 13.85
N PHE A 303 -6.56 16.20 13.63
CA PHE A 303 -7.22 16.52 12.36
C PHE A 303 -7.96 17.85 12.48
N VAL A 304 -7.86 18.66 11.41
CA VAL A 304 -8.49 19.98 11.35
C VAL A 304 -9.42 19.98 10.13
N GLY A 305 -10.73 20.01 10.36
CA GLY A 305 -11.72 20.07 9.28
C GLY A 305 -11.77 18.79 8.44
N ALA A 306 -11.68 17.63 9.08
CA ALA A 306 -11.95 16.36 8.41
C ALA A 306 -13.46 16.15 8.27
#